data_35e8b9cfd3ab75a2ad355b49d5ac17d5
#
_entry.id   35e8b9cfd3ab75a2ad355b49d5ac17d5
#
_cell.length_a   1.000
_cell.length_b   1.000
_cell.length_c   1.000
_cell.angle_alpha   90.00
_cell.angle_beta   90.00
_cell.angle_gamma   90.00
#
_symmetry.space_group_name_H-M   'P 1'
#
loop_
_entity.id
_entity.type
_entity.pdbx_description
1 polymer ?
#
loop_
_entity_poly.entity_id
_entity_poly.type
_entity_poly.pdbx_seq_one_letter_code
_entity_poly.pdbx_strand_id
1 'polypeptide(L)'
;GNSYGINIAKVREIMMEQELVPMPQAPDEIEGVFMPRDKLITVIDLHKVLGTEKPENARGLFIICEFNGMDVGFHVTAVQGIQRIGWTAIEKPPQVSGDSTTGIATGIAKVDGKILVILDFEKIVSDINKAAGLDLKGAENAKATAVTAEKHIVIVEDSQFLNKMIVNSLSDIGFKEIRSFPNGKEAWDYISQ
;
A
#
# COMPACT_ATOMS: atom_id res chain seq x y z
N GLY A 1 4.64 -15.01 -20.74
CA GLY A 1 4.60 -13.94 -19.77
C GLY A 1 4.72 -14.50 -18.36
N ASN A 2 5.13 -13.70 -17.40
CA ASN A 2 5.23 -14.09 -15.98
C ASN A 2 3.84 -14.11 -15.36
N SER A 3 3.62 -15.04 -14.42
CA SER A 3 2.39 -15.13 -13.63
C SER A 3 2.67 -14.76 -12.19
N TYR A 4 1.78 -13.94 -11.63
CA TYR A 4 1.85 -13.47 -10.26
C TYR A 4 0.59 -13.88 -9.51
N GLY A 5 0.70 -14.11 -8.22
CA GLY A 5 -0.42 -14.50 -7.37
C GLY A 5 -0.68 -13.47 -6.27
N ILE A 6 -1.95 -13.30 -5.95
CA ILE A 6 -2.43 -12.51 -4.82
C ILE A 6 -3.29 -13.39 -3.91
N ASN A 7 -3.29 -13.13 -2.62
CA ASN A 7 -4.21 -13.76 -1.70
C ASN A 7 -5.65 -13.32 -2.01
N ILE A 8 -6.51 -14.27 -2.42
CA ILE A 8 -7.90 -14.00 -2.79
C ILE A 8 -8.72 -13.35 -1.66
N ALA A 9 -8.36 -13.58 -0.40
CA ALA A 9 -9.07 -12.98 0.73
C ALA A 9 -9.01 -11.44 0.75
N LYS A 10 -8.07 -10.84 0.02
CA LYS A 10 -7.94 -9.38 -0.13
C LYS A 10 -8.70 -8.83 -1.34
N VAL A 11 -9.12 -9.68 -2.26
CA VAL A 11 -9.81 -9.28 -3.50
C VAL A 11 -11.30 -9.12 -3.22
N ARG A 12 -11.83 -7.94 -3.47
CA ARG A 12 -13.27 -7.66 -3.41
C ARG A 12 -13.97 -7.97 -4.72
N GLU A 13 -13.46 -7.43 -5.81
CA GLU A 13 -14.03 -7.61 -7.14
C GLU A 13 -12.95 -7.47 -8.22
N ILE A 14 -13.25 -7.99 -9.40
CA ILE A 14 -12.47 -7.80 -10.61
C ILE A 14 -13.40 -7.16 -11.64
N MET A 15 -12.94 -6.09 -12.27
CA MET A 15 -13.73 -5.35 -13.24
C MET A 15 -12.89 -4.99 -14.46
N MET A 16 -13.57 -4.68 -15.55
CA MET A 16 -12.91 -4.13 -16.75
C MET A 16 -12.30 -2.78 -16.42
N GLU A 17 -11.16 -2.47 -17.05
CA GLU A 17 -10.56 -1.13 -16.95
C GLU A 17 -11.58 -0.04 -17.26
N GLN A 18 -11.49 1.06 -16.52
CA GLN A 18 -12.31 2.24 -16.65
C GLN A 18 -11.45 3.44 -16.98
N GLU A 19 -12.05 4.51 -17.45
CA GLU A 19 -11.35 5.77 -17.62
C GLU A 19 -10.90 6.32 -16.26
N LEU A 20 -9.63 6.69 -16.18
CA LEU A 20 -9.01 7.19 -14.96
C LEU A 20 -8.79 8.69 -15.04
N VAL A 21 -8.98 9.36 -13.93
CA VAL A 21 -8.57 10.77 -13.76
C VAL A 21 -7.14 10.78 -13.25
N PRO A 22 -6.15 11.32 -13.99
CA PRO A 22 -4.78 11.38 -13.55
C PRO A 22 -4.62 12.22 -12.29
N MET A 23 -3.76 11.81 -11.38
CA MET A 23 -3.43 12.57 -10.17
C MET A 23 -2.13 13.35 -10.37
N PRO A 24 -2.17 14.70 -10.34
CA PRO A 24 -0.95 15.51 -10.42
C PRO A 24 0.01 15.21 -9.27
N GLN A 25 1.30 15.11 -9.58
CA GLN A 25 2.38 14.86 -8.60
C GLN A 25 2.28 13.54 -7.82
N ALA A 26 1.47 12.60 -8.27
CA ALA A 26 1.45 11.25 -7.72
C ALA A 26 2.72 10.47 -8.13
N PRO A 27 3.12 9.44 -7.35
CA PRO A 27 4.13 8.48 -7.77
C PRO A 27 3.80 7.85 -9.13
N ASP A 28 4.84 7.50 -9.87
CA ASP A 28 4.68 6.95 -11.25
C ASP A 28 3.86 5.67 -11.31
N GLU A 29 3.83 4.90 -10.23
CA GLU A 29 3.05 3.68 -10.11
C GLU A 29 1.54 3.94 -9.99
N ILE A 30 1.13 5.15 -9.59
CA ILE A 30 -0.28 5.54 -9.53
C ILE A 30 -0.73 5.98 -10.92
N GLU A 31 -1.61 5.19 -11.53
CA GLU A 31 -2.15 5.47 -12.86
C GLU A 31 -3.23 6.56 -12.84
N GLY A 32 -3.98 6.64 -11.75
CA GLY A 32 -5.03 7.62 -11.54
C GLY A 32 -6.06 7.18 -10.52
N VAL A 33 -7.21 7.85 -10.56
CA VAL A 33 -8.36 7.55 -9.70
C VAL A 33 -9.64 7.43 -10.51
N PHE A 34 -10.59 6.65 -10.03
CA PHE A 34 -11.96 6.60 -10.57
C PHE A 34 -12.95 6.42 -9.43
N MET A 35 -14.23 6.63 -9.70
CA MET A 35 -15.26 6.63 -8.67
C MET A 35 -16.42 5.71 -9.07
N PRO A 36 -16.32 4.41 -8.90
CA PRO A 36 -17.45 3.51 -9.05
C PRO A 36 -18.38 3.62 -7.84
N ARG A 37 -19.68 3.82 -8.06
CA ARG A 37 -20.70 3.80 -7.00
C ARG A 37 -20.36 4.73 -5.82
N ASP A 38 -19.97 5.97 -6.10
CA ASP A 38 -19.63 7.02 -5.13
C ASP A 38 -18.45 6.73 -4.20
N LYS A 39 -17.62 5.75 -4.53
CA LYS A 39 -16.42 5.42 -3.79
C LYS A 39 -15.16 5.71 -4.61
N LEU A 40 -14.31 6.61 -4.11
CA LEU A 40 -13.06 6.93 -4.78
C LEU A 40 -12.05 5.77 -4.63
N ILE A 41 -11.52 5.30 -5.75
CA ILE A 41 -10.54 4.23 -5.79
C ILE A 41 -9.29 4.71 -6.52
N THR A 42 -8.14 4.58 -5.88
CA THR A 42 -6.83 4.81 -6.49
C THR A 42 -6.39 3.56 -7.24
N VAL A 43 -5.90 3.71 -8.47
CA VAL A 43 -5.43 2.62 -9.31
C VAL A 43 -3.92 2.65 -9.44
N ILE A 44 -3.31 1.52 -9.12
CA ILE A 44 -1.87 1.27 -9.21
C ILE A 44 -1.59 0.42 -10.46
N ASP A 45 -0.68 0.87 -11.31
CA ASP A 45 -0.18 0.09 -12.45
C ASP A 45 0.80 -0.98 -11.94
N LEU A 46 0.36 -2.23 -11.93
CA LEU A 46 1.18 -3.34 -11.46
C LEU A 46 2.39 -3.60 -12.36
N HIS A 47 2.33 -3.26 -13.65
CA HIS A 47 3.49 -3.36 -14.54
C HIS A 47 4.61 -2.42 -14.13
N LYS A 48 4.28 -1.19 -13.75
CA LYS A 48 5.27 -0.22 -13.24
C LYS A 48 5.88 -0.67 -11.92
N VAL A 49 5.05 -1.17 -10.99
CA VAL A 49 5.53 -1.73 -9.71
C VAL A 49 6.51 -2.88 -9.93
N LEU A 50 6.26 -3.72 -10.93
CA LEU A 50 7.07 -4.90 -11.23
C LEU A 50 8.22 -4.63 -12.22
N GLY A 51 8.33 -3.41 -12.75
CA GLY A 51 9.33 -3.08 -13.77
C GLY A 51 9.15 -3.88 -15.06
N THR A 52 7.90 -4.21 -15.43
CA THR A 52 7.58 -4.99 -16.63
C THR A 52 6.89 -4.11 -17.65
N GLU A 53 7.07 -4.42 -18.94
CA GLU A 53 6.37 -3.70 -20.01
C GLU A 53 4.89 -4.09 -20.06
N LYS A 54 4.02 -3.10 -20.19
CA LYS A 54 2.59 -3.29 -20.46
C LYS A 54 2.41 -3.65 -21.93
N PRO A 55 1.73 -4.76 -22.28
CA PRO A 55 1.48 -5.11 -23.67
C PRO A 55 0.65 -4.04 -24.37
N GLU A 56 1.07 -3.62 -25.56
CA GLU A 56 0.29 -2.73 -26.41
C GLU A 56 -1.04 -3.41 -26.78
N ASN A 57 -2.15 -2.68 -26.69
CA ASN A 57 -3.51 -3.13 -27.03
C ASN A 57 -4.14 -4.21 -26.12
N ALA A 58 -3.57 -4.56 -24.98
CA ALA A 58 -4.27 -5.39 -24.00
C ALA A 58 -5.33 -4.54 -23.29
N ARG A 59 -6.60 -4.96 -23.37
CA ARG A 59 -7.63 -4.43 -22.47
C ARG A 59 -7.33 -4.95 -21.08
N GLY A 60 -7.09 -4.01 -20.15
CA GLY A 60 -6.75 -4.33 -18.78
C GLY A 60 -7.93 -4.70 -17.91
N LEU A 61 -7.62 -5.20 -16.76
CA LEU A 61 -8.55 -5.46 -15.65
C LEU A 61 -8.09 -4.74 -14.41
N PHE A 62 -9.02 -4.24 -13.64
CA PHE A 62 -8.76 -3.75 -12.30
C PHE A 62 -9.12 -4.83 -11.29
N ILE A 63 -8.15 -5.22 -10.46
CA ILE A 63 -8.37 -6.05 -9.28
C ILE A 63 -8.57 -5.09 -8.11
N ILE A 64 -9.79 -4.99 -7.60
CA ILE A 64 -10.10 -4.13 -6.46
C ILE A 64 -9.85 -4.92 -5.19
N CYS A 65 -8.96 -4.40 -4.36
CA CYS A 65 -8.59 -4.99 -3.08
C CYS A 65 -8.95 -4.04 -1.94
N GLU A 66 -9.25 -4.61 -0.80
CA GLU A 66 -9.46 -3.84 0.44
C GLU A 66 -8.28 -4.01 1.40
N PHE A 67 -7.73 -2.89 1.82
CA PHE A 67 -6.69 -2.83 2.85
C PHE A 67 -7.08 -1.79 3.90
N ASN A 68 -7.29 -2.23 5.13
CA ASN A 68 -7.60 -1.34 6.27
C ASN A 68 -8.76 -0.36 6.00
N GLY A 69 -9.81 -0.84 5.34
CA GLY A 69 -10.98 -0.02 5.00
C GLY A 69 -10.82 0.86 3.75
N MET A 70 -9.66 0.84 3.11
CA MET A 70 -9.43 1.52 1.83
C MET A 70 -9.50 0.55 0.66
N ASP A 71 -10.22 0.93 -0.39
CA ASP A 71 -10.21 0.20 -1.64
C ASP A 71 -9.10 0.73 -2.56
N VAL A 72 -8.30 -0.18 -3.09
CA VAL A 72 -7.23 0.11 -4.05
C VAL A 72 -7.40 -0.79 -5.24
N GLY A 73 -7.33 -0.23 -6.44
CA GLY A 73 -7.33 -0.96 -7.70
C GLY A 73 -5.92 -1.28 -8.16
N PHE A 74 -5.69 -2.50 -8.64
CA PHE A 74 -4.45 -2.87 -9.32
C PHE A 74 -4.74 -3.15 -10.78
N HIS A 75 -4.10 -2.39 -11.67
CA HIS A 75 -4.22 -2.60 -13.11
C HIS A 75 -3.34 -3.76 -13.55
N VAL A 76 -3.95 -4.75 -14.14
CA VAL A 76 -3.30 -5.96 -14.65
C VAL A 76 -3.76 -6.26 -16.08
N THR A 77 -2.95 -6.97 -16.83
CA THR A 77 -3.30 -7.35 -18.21
C THR A 77 -4.41 -8.41 -18.26
N ALA A 78 -4.35 -9.40 -17.37
CA ALA A 78 -5.30 -10.50 -17.34
C ALA A 78 -5.32 -11.19 -15.98
N VAL A 79 -6.42 -11.87 -15.69
CA VAL A 79 -6.55 -12.76 -14.54
C VAL A 79 -6.78 -14.18 -15.07
N GLN A 80 -5.92 -15.11 -14.66
CA GLN A 80 -5.98 -16.50 -15.14
C GLN A 80 -6.98 -17.37 -14.36
N GLY A 81 -7.36 -16.97 -13.14
CA GLY A 81 -8.28 -17.67 -12.27
C GLY A 81 -7.75 -17.88 -10.87
N ILE A 82 -8.43 -18.76 -10.12
CA ILE A 82 -8.10 -19.05 -8.72
C ILE A 82 -7.37 -20.40 -8.66
N GLN A 83 -6.20 -20.40 -8.01
CA GLN A 83 -5.42 -21.60 -7.78
C GLN A 83 -5.39 -21.93 -6.29
N ARG A 84 -5.55 -23.21 -5.96
CA ARG A 84 -5.37 -23.72 -4.60
C ARG A 84 -3.96 -24.25 -4.45
N ILE A 85 -3.16 -23.58 -3.62
CA ILE A 85 -1.77 -23.94 -3.37
C ILE A 85 -1.63 -24.26 -1.90
N GLY A 86 -1.14 -25.48 -1.59
CA GLY A 86 -0.85 -25.86 -0.21
C GLY A 86 0.38 -25.10 0.32
N TRP A 87 0.38 -24.77 1.60
CA TRP A 87 1.49 -24.04 2.24
C TRP A 87 2.85 -24.72 2.07
N THR A 88 2.87 -26.06 2.00
CA THR A 88 4.10 -26.84 1.79
C THR A 88 4.67 -26.71 0.38
N ALA A 89 3.89 -26.23 -0.58
CA ALA A 89 4.31 -26.00 -1.97
C ALA A 89 4.77 -24.56 -2.22
N ILE A 90 4.76 -23.71 -1.19
CA ILE A 90 5.21 -22.32 -1.26
C ILE A 90 6.61 -22.25 -0.64
N GLU A 91 7.58 -21.91 -1.47
CA GLU A 91 8.96 -21.68 -1.07
C GLU A 91 9.22 -20.20 -0.80
N LYS A 92 10.17 -19.91 0.10
CA LYS A 92 10.59 -18.52 0.31
C LYS A 92 11.35 -18.02 -0.92
N PRO A 93 11.14 -16.76 -1.35
CA PRO A 93 11.94 -16.18 -2.41
C PRO A 93 13.44 -16.20 -2.04
N PRO A 94 14.33 -16.49 -2.99
CA PRO A 94 15.76 -16.39 -2.75
C PRO A 94 16.10 -14.94 -2.37
N GLN A 95 16.83 -14.76 -1.27
CA GLN A 95 17.33 -13.45 -0.88
C GLN A 95 18.50 -13.10 -1.79
N VAL A 96 18.28 -12.24 -2.74
CA VAL A 96 19.33 -11.64 -3.55
C VAL A 96 19.65 -10.29 -2.92
N SER A 97 20.87 -10.17 -2.39
CA SER A 97 21.34 -8.91 -1.78
C SER A 97 21.33 -7.79 -2.83
N GLY A 98 20.53 -6.76 -2.60
CA GLY A 98 20.66 -5.48 -3.29
C GLY A 98 19.50 -5.03 -4.17
N ASP A 99 18.43 -5.79 -4.35
CA ASP A 99 17.31 -5.36 -5.20
C ASP A 99 16.03 -5.10 -4.41
N SER A 100 15.46 -3.91 -4.60
CA SER A 100 14.25 -3.46 -3.90
C SER A 100 13.00 -4.28 -4.21
N THR A 101 13.00 -5.05 -5.30
CA THR A 101 11.88 -5.91 -5.71
C THR A 101 11.73 -7.16 -4.85
N THR A 102 12.78 -7.61 -4.15
CA THR A 102 12.72 -8.78 -3.25
C THR A 102 11.82 -8.57 -2.04
N GLY A 103 11.51 -7.31 -1.71
CA GLY A 103 10.66 -6.97 -0.56
C GLY A 103 9.16 -7.21 -0.76
N ILE A 104 8.64 -7.29 -2.00
CA ILE A 104 7.21 -7.43 -2.29
C ILE A 104 6.79 -8.88 -2.63
N ALA A 105 7.74 -9.78 -2.87
CA ALA A 105 7.47 -11.20 -3.08
C ALA A 105 7.47 -11.94 -1.73
N THR A 106 6.36 -12.59 -1.39
CA THR A 106 6.22 -13.36 -0.14
C THR A 106 6.46 -14.84 -0.32
N GLY A 107 6.36 -15.35 -1.54
CA GLY A 107 6.53 -16.77 -1.83
C GLY A 107 6.69 -17.06 -3.31
N ILE A 108 7.19 -18.25 -3.60
CA ILE A 108 7.28 -18.81 -4.93
C ILE A 108 6.62 -20.18 -4.90
N ALA A 109 5.76 -20.46 -5.87
CA ALA A 109 5.16 -21.77 -6.04
C ALA A 109 5.33 -22.26 -7.47
N LYS A 110 5.30 -23.59 -7.66
CA LYS A 110 5.29 -24.19 -8.99
C LYS A 110 3.88 -24.71 -9.27
N VAL A 111 3.24 -24.13 -10.27
CA VAL A 111 1.87 -24.50 -10.68
C VAL A 111 1.91 -24.88 -12.16
N ASP A 112 1.46 -26.07 -12.52
CA ASP A 112 1.44 -26.60 -13.89
C ASP A 112 2.78 -26.44 -14.63
N GLY A 113 3.87 -26.67 -13.91
CA GLY A 113 5.22 -26.56 -14.47
C GLY A 113 5.75 -25.13 -14.61
N LYS A 114 4.97 -24.12 -14.28
CA LYS A 114 5.36 -22.70 -14.32
C LYS A 114 5.64 -22.16 -12.93
N ILE A 115 6.51 -21.16 -12.86
CA ILE A 115 6.78 -20.45 -11.62
C ILE A 115 5.69 -19.38 -11.43
N LEU A 116 5.07 -19.38 -10.23
CA LEU A 116 4.16 -18.37 -9.77
C LEU A 116 4.81 -17.64 -8.60
N VAL A 117 4.98 -16.33 -8.72
CA VAL A 117 5.49 -15.47 -7.65
C VAL A 117 4.29 -14.88 -6.89
N ILE A 118 4.24 -15.11 -5.58
CA ILE A 118 3.19 -14.60 -4.71
C ILE A 118 3.62 -13.23 -4.19
N LEU A 119 2.79 -12.22 -4.41
CA LEU A 119 3.07 -10.83 -4.07
C LEU A 119 2.32 -10.37 -2.81
N ASP A 120 2.97 -9.51 -2.06
CA ASP A 120 2.37 -8.78 -0.95
C ASP A 120 1.84 -7.42 -1.43
N PHE A 121 0.55 -7.38 -1.73
CA PHE A 121 -0.12 -6.18 -2.21
C PHE A 121 -0.26 -5.10 -1.11
N GLU A 122 -0.34 -5.48 0.17
CA GLU A 122 -0.33 -4.52 1.28
C GLU A 122 1.01 -3.79 1.35
N LYS A 123 2.09 -4.54 1.17
CA LYS A 123 3.43 -3.96 1.13
C LYS A 123 3.61 -3.02 -0.06
N ILE A 124 3.11 -3.39 -1.25
CA ILE A 124 3.13 -2.51 -2.43
C ILE A 124 2.45 -1.19 -2.11
N VAL A 125 1.22 -1.22 -1.59
CA VAL A 125 0.48 0.00 -1.20
C VAL A 125 1.24 0.80 -0.14
N SER A 126 1.79 0.13 0.87
CA SER A 126 2.57 0.79 1.93
C SER A 126 3.82 1.48 1.37
N ASP A 127 4.56 0.83 0.47
CA ASP A 127 5.79 1.37 -0.10
C ASP A 127 5.50 2.58 -1.02
N ILE A 128 4.42 2.53 -1.83
CA ILE A 128 3.97 3.66 -2.65
C ILE A 128 3.52 4.84 -1.77
N ASN A 129 2.76 4.59 -0.70
CA ASN A 129 2.32 5.63 0.22
C ASN A 129 3.51 6.30 0.94
N LYS A 130 4.55 5.56 1.28
CA LYS A 130 5.79 6.12 1.83
C LYS A 130 6.52 7.00 0.82
N ALA A 131 6.57 6.60 -0.45
CA ALA A 131 7.16 7.37 -1.53
C ALA A 131 6.34 8.64 -1.87
N ALA A 132 5.01 8.58 -1.72
CA ALA A 132 4.09 9.66 -2.08
C ALA A 132 4.11 10.88 -1.16
N GLY A 133 4.93 10.89 -0.11
CA GLY A 133 5.10 12.12 0.67
C GLY A 133 4.85 12.05 2.16
N LEU A 134 4.71 10.89 2.74
CA LEU A 134 5.04 10.69 4.14
C LEU A 134 6.49 10.16 4.25
N ASP A 135 7.39 10.65 3.39
CA ASP A 135 8.81 10.46 3.59
C ASP A 135 9.28 11.37 4.73
N LEU A 136 8.95 10.93 5.94
CA LEU A 136 9.47 11.49 7.17
C LEU A 136 10.97 11.19 7.34
N LYS A 137 11.59 10.47 6.38
CA LYS A 137 13.05 10.33 6.31
C LYS A 137 13.75 11.64 6.01
N GLY A 138 13.09 12.61 5.39
CA GLY A 138 13.57 14.00 5.37
C GLY A 138 13.68 14.62 6.77
N ALA A 139 12.97 14.08 7.74
CA ALA A 139 13.02 14.51 9.14
C ALA A 139 14.15 13.83 9.94
N GLU A 140 14.82 12.79 9.46
CA GLU A 140 16.01 12.24 10.11
C GLU A 140 17.16 13.24 10.21
N ASN A 141 17.15 14.31 9.39
CA ASN A 141 18.05 15.44 9.50
C ASN A 141 17.51 16.61 10.35
N ALA A 142 16.24 16.61 10.72
CA ALA A 142 15.69 17.50 11.71
C ALA A 142 16.04 16.95 13.10
N LYS A 143 17.27 17.25 13.56
CA LYS A 143 17.62 17.01 14.97
C LYS A 143 16.52 17.65 15.81
N ALA A 144 15.91 16.83 16.69
CA ALA A 144 14.96 17.31 17.67
C ALA A 144 15.56 18.55 18.37
N THR A 145 15.05 19.71 18.05
CA THR A 145 15.41 20.91 18.80
C THR A 145 14.75 20.78 20.16
N ALA A 146 15.31 21.41 21.19
CA ALA A 146 14.73 21.43 22.53
C ALA A 146 13.24 21.85 22.53
N VAL A 147 12.82 22.60 21.51
CA VAL A 147 11.45 23.05 21.30
C VAL A 147 10.47 21.90 20.97
N THR A 148 10.91 20.80 20.31
CA THR A 148 10.02 19.67 19.99
C THR A 148 9.74 18.80 21.20
N ALA A 149 10.65 18.71 22.15
CA ALA A 149 10.50 17.88 23.36
C ALA A 149 9.45 18.40 24.34
N GLU A 150 9.12 19.69 24.29
CA GLU A 150 8.14 20.36 25.20
C GLU A 150 6.76 20.54 24.57
N LYS A 151 6.56 20.11 23.32
CA LYS A 151 5.26 20.24 22.65
C LYS A 151 4.36 19.05 22.98
N HIS A 152 3.11 19.36 23.31
CA HIS A 152 2.05 18.39 23.45
C HIS A 152 1.34 18.22 22.09
N ILE A 153 1.35 17.02 21.57
CA ILE A 153 0.70 16.68 20.31
C ILE A 153 -0.58 15.92 20.58
N VAL A 154 -1.66 16.36 20.00
CA VAL A 154 -2.94 15.64 19.98
C VAL A 154 -3.23 15.15 18.58
N ILE A 155 -3.44 13.85 18.43
CA ILE A 155 -3.78 13.18 17.19
C ILE A 155 -5.24 12.73 17.29
N VAL A 156 -6.00 12.98 16.22
CA VAL A 156 -7.37 12.47 16.08
C VAL A 156 -7.43 11.63 14.82
N GLU A 157 -7.43 10.32 14.99
CA GLU A 157 -7.38 9.37 13.87
C GLU A 157 -8.15 8.10 14.27
N ASP A 158 -9.17 7.74 13.50
CA ASP A 158 -10.03 6.58 13.74
C ASP A 158 -9.40 5.25 13.27
N SER A 159 -8.48 5.31 12.30
CA SER A 159 -7.69 4.17 11.89
C SER A 159 -6.57 3.88 12.87
N GLN A 160 -6.64 2.76 13.59
CA GLN A 160 -5.59 2.33 14.51
C GLN A 160 -4.23 2.16 13.83
N PHE A 161 -4.23 1.78 12.55
CA PHE A 161 -3.00 1.64 11.77
C PHE A 161 -2.36 2.99 11.46
N LEU A 162 -3.13 3.94 10.92
CA LEU A 162 -2.65 5.29 10.63
C LEU A 162 -2.24 6.00 11.92
N ASN A 163 -3.03 5.86 12.98
CA ASN A 163 -2.70 6.39 14.29
C ASN A 163 -1.32 5.93 14.75
N LYS A 164 -1.05 4.62 14.70
CA LYS A 164 0.24 4.05 15.09
C LYS A 164 1.38 4.55 14.20
N MET A 165 1.15 4.69 12.91
CA MET A 165 2.15 5.26 11.98
C MET A 165 2.48 6.70 12.33
N ILE A 166 1.47 7.55 12.55
CA ILE A 166 1.65 8.97 12.89
C ILE A 166 2.39 9.09 14.24
N VAL A 167 1.97 8.32 15.26
CA VAL A 167 2.64 8.32 16.57
C VAL A 167 4.12 7.94 16.46
N ASN A 168 4.43 6.85 15.73
CA ASN A 168 5.81 6.42 15.54
C ASN A 168 6.64 7.50 14.83
N SER A 169 6.09 8.06 13.75
CA SER A 169 6.76 9.10 12.98
C SER A 169 7.06 10.36 13.80
N LEU A 170 6.11 10.79 14.61
CA LEU A 170 6.30 11.95 15.49
C LEU A 170 7.30 11.64 16.62
N SER A 171 7.28 10.41 17.14
CA SER A 171 8.25 9.97 18.15
C SER A 171 9.68 9.93 17.58
N ASP A 172 9.84 9.47 16.34
CA ASP A 172 11.13 9.43 15.63
C ASP A 172 11.71 10.84 15.39
N ILE A 173 10.85 11.85 15.20
CA ILE A 173 11.24 13.26 15.07
C ILE A 173 11.59 13.86 16.44
N GLY A 174 11.24 13.20 17.56
CA GLY A 174 11.63 13.63 18.91
C GLY A 174 10.49 14.22 19.75
N PHE A 175 9.24 14.16 19.31
CA PHE A 175 8.10 14.49 20.17
C PHE A 175 7.89 13.40 21.21
N LYS A 176 7.80 13.80 22.50
CA LYS A 176 7.66 12.86 23.64
C LYS A 176 6.23 12.80 24.19
N GLU A 177 5.52 13.91 24.12
CA GLU A 177 4.17 14.06 24.67
C GLU A 177 3.14 13.97 23.53
N ILE A 178 2.82 12.73 23.14
CA ILE A 178 1.86 12.44 22.07
C ILE A 178 0.66 11.73 22.66
N ARG A 179 -0.53 12.29 22.44
CA ARG A 179 -1.80 11.68 22.82
C ARG A 179 -2.67 11.47 21.59
N SER A 180 -3.27 10.30 21.48
CA SER A 180 -4.13 9.99 20.34
C SER A 180 -5.53 9.58 20.78
N PHE A 181 -6.52 9.99 19.98
CA PHE A 181 -7.93 9.75 20.21
C PHE A 181 -8.58 9.21 18.93
N PRO A 182 -9.53 8.27 19.03
CA PRO A 182 -10.16 7.67 17.87
C PRO A 182 -11.21 8.57 17.22
N ASN A 183 -11.61 9.67 17.87
CA ASN A 183 -12.60 10.61 17.34
C ASN A 183 -12.44 11.99 17.95
N GLY A 184 -13.04 12.98 17.27
CA GLY A 184 -12.96 14.38 17.67
C GLY A 184 -13.64 14.70 18.99
N LYS A 185 -14.66 13.92 19.41
CA LYS A 185 -15.34 14.15 20.68
C LYS A 185 -14.43 13.86 21.86
N GLU A 186 -13.78 12.70 21.85
CA GLU A 186 -12.84 12.32 22.91
C GLU A 186 -11.64 13.26 22.98
N ALA A 187 -11.13 13.69 21.82
CA ALA A 187 -10.05 14.68 21.75
C ALA A 187 -10.50 16.02 22.34
N TRP A 188 -11.71 16.48 22.01
CA TRP A 188 -12.26 17.73 22.52
C TRP A 188 -12.47 17.70 24.04
N ASP A 189 -13.04 16.60 24.54
CA ASP A 189 -13.26 16.40 25.98
C ASP A 189 -11.92 16.43 26.77
N TYR A 190 -10.84 15.98 26.15
CA TYR A 190 -9.49 16.05 26.71
C TYR A 190 -8.89 17.46 26.69
N ILE A 191 -9.02 18.17 25.57
CA ILE A 191 -8.40 19.51 25.39
C ILE A 191 -9.15 20.59 26.20
N SER A 192 -10.45 20.36 26.46
CA SER A 192 -11.32 21.32 27.15
C SER A 192 -11.21 21.29 28.68
N GLN A 193 -10.40 20.38 29.23
CA GLN A 193 -10.10 20.30 30.67
C GLN A 193 -8.94 21.21 31.06
#